data_75b309825aefb6c9c1eebd08a585b631
#
_entry.id   75b309825aefb6c9c1eebd08a585b631
#
_cell.length_a   1.000
_cell.length_b   1.000
_cell.length_c   1.000
_cell.angle_alpha   90.00
_cell.angle_beta   90.00
_cell.angle_gamma   90.00
#
_symmetry.space_group_name_H-M   'P 1'
#
loop_
_entity.id
_entity.type
_entity.pdbx_description
1 polymer ?
#
loop_
_entity_poly.entity_id
_entity_poly.type
_entity_poly.pdbx_seq_one_letter_code
_entity_poly.pdbx_strand_id
1 'polypeptide(L)' 'MAVKSVSIRIEEEMLEKIGYVASYEGRSVNSHILVLVRENIKAFESAHGKIRGEIPPDDNVKPPKR' A
#
# COMPACT_ATOMS: atom_id res chain seq x y z
N MET A 1 -15.83 8.64 -4.54
CA MET A 1 -14.52 8.37 -4.86
C MET A 1 -14.38 7.15 -5.66
N ALA A 2 -13.57 7.19 -6.67
CA ALA A 2 -13.41 6.09 -7.56
C ALA A 2 -12.50 5.04 -6.97
N VAL A 3 -12.74 3.79 -7.27
CA VAL A 3 -11.90 2.72 -6.81
C VAL A 3 -11.21 2.12 -8.01
N LYS A 4 -9.94 1.92 -7.93
CA LYS A 4 -9.18 1.33 -9.00
C LYS A 4 -8.43 0.13 -8.51
N SER A 5 -8.11 -0.77 -9.42
CA SER A 5 -7.38 -1.95 -9.03
C SER A 5 -5.93 -1.82 -9.36
N VAL A 6 -5.11 -2.51 -8.63
CA VAL A 6 -3.68 -2.56 -8.90
C VAL A 6 -3.24 -3.99 -8.66
N SER A 7 -2.33 -4.48 -9.48
CA SER A 7 -1.80 -5.80 -9.31
C SER A 7 -0.40 -5.76 -8.79
N ILE A 8 -0.08 -6.65 -7.88
CA ILE A 8 1.24 -6.72 -7.30
C ILE A 8 1.74 -8.14 -7.37
N ARG A 9 3.00 -8.29 -7.73
CA ARG A 9 3.62 -9.58 -7.68
C ARG A 9 4.33 -9.71 -6.38
N ILE A 10 4.12 -10.80 -5.67
CA ILE A 10 4.71 -10.94 -4.36
C ILE A 10 5.23 -12.36 -4.22
N GLU A 11 6.31 -12.52 -3.53
CA GLU A 11 6.90 -13.83 -3.34
C GLU A 11 5.97 -14.69 -2.51
N GLU A 12 5.94 -15.98 -2.82
CA GLU A 12 5.05 -16.89 -2.15
C GLU A 12 5.21 -16.89 -0.64
N GLU A 13 6.43 -16.92 -0.19
CA GLU A 13 6.69 -16.93 1.23
C GLU A 13 6.18 -15.66 1.91
N MET A 14 6.39 -14.54 1.26
CA MET A 14 5.95 -13.27 1.79
C MET A 14 4.43 -13.23 1.83
N LEU A 15 3.78 -13.78 0.81
CA LEU A 15 2.35 -13.81 0.78
C LEU A 15 1.79 -14.67 1.90
N GLU A 16 2.44 -15.78 2.17
CA GLU A 16 1.99 -16.64 3.23
C GLU A 16 2.15 -15.97 4.59
N LYS A 17 3.24 -15.27 4.77
CA LYS A 17 3.49 -14.59 6.03
C LYS A 17 2.50 -13.46 6.27
N ILE A 18 2.21 -12.70 5.23
CA ILE A 18 1.27 -11.61 5.42
C ILE A 18 -0.14 -12.16 5.62
N GLY A 19 -0.42 -13.34 5.06
CA GLY A 19 -1.69 -13.98 5.29
C GLY A 19 -1.84 -14.38 6.75
N TYR A 20 -0.76 -14.85 7.34
CA TYR A 20 -0.77 -15.22 8.74
C TYR A 20 -1.01 -13.99 9.62
N VAL A 21 -0.32 -12.91 9.32
CA VAL A 21 -0.48 -11.68 10.08
C VAL A 21 -1.91 -11.15 9.94
N ALA A 22 -2.44 -11.16 8.73
CA ALA A 22 -3.79 -10.67 8.51
C ALA A 22 -4.79 -11.50 9.31
N SER A 23 -4.61 -12.80 9.29
CA SER A 23 -5.49 -13.69 10.00
C SER A 23 -5.44 -13.42 11.50
N TYR A 24 -4.25 -13.20 12.02
CA TYR A 24 -4.07 -12.90 13.42
C TYR A 24 -4.81 -11.63 13.79
N GLU A 25 -4.88 -10.68 12.89
CA GLU A 25 -5.55 -9.43 13.12
C GLU A 25 -7.03 -9.49 12.78
N GLY A 26 -7.51 -10.62 12.32
CA GLY A 26 -8.91 -10.75 11.98
C GLY A 26 -9.27 -10.11 10.66
N ARG A 27 -8.33 -10.03 9.72
CA ARG A 27 -8.61 -9.41 8.45
C ARG A 27 -8.28 -10.34 7.33
N SER A 28 -8.86 -10.10 6.17
CA SER A 28 -8.45 -10.80 4.96
C SER A 28 -7.16 -10.17 4.48
N VAL A 29 -6.42 -10.86 3.65
CA VAL A 29 -5.18 -10.34 3.11
C VAL A 29 -5.43 -9.04 2.37
N ASN A 30 -6.44 -8.98 1.54
CA ASN A 30 -6.73 -7.77 0.80
C ASN A 30 -7.03 -6.59 1.71
N SER A 31 -7.82 -6.81 2.73
CA SER A 31 -8.14 -5.76 3.67
C SER A 31 -6.91 -5.31 4.44
N HIS A 32 -6.09 -6.28 4.82
CA HIS A 32 -4.90 -5.96 5.57
C HIS A 32 -3.93 -5.13 4.74
N ILE A 33 -3.77 -5.47 3.47
CA ILE A 33 -2.90 -4.71 2.59
C ILE A 33 -3.40 -3.28 2.46
N LEU A 34 -4.70 -3.08 2.37
CA LEU A 34 -5.23 -1.73 2.30
C LEU A 34 -4.93 -0.93 3.56
N VAL A 35 -4.98 -1.59 4.69
CA VAL A 35 -4.65 -0.92 5.96
C VAL A 35 -3.18 -0.52 5.95
N LEU A 36 -2.30 -1.39 5.47
CA LEU A 36 -0.89 -1.08 5.43
C LEU A 36 -0.62 0.08 4.48
N VAL A 37 -1.28 0.10 3.35
CA VAL A 37 -1.12 1.19 2.40
C VAL A 37 -1.56 2.50 3.02
N ARG A 38 -2.70 2.49 3.66
CA ARG A 38 -3.26 3.67 4.29
C ARG A 38 -2.34 4.19 5.38
N GLU A 39 -1.81 3.29 6.18
CA GLU A 39 -0.95 3.69 7.28
C GLU A 39 0.38 4.21 6.77
N ASN A 40 0.88 3.64 5.69
CA ASN A 40 2.12 4.11 5.12
C ASN A 40 1.96 5.52 4.57
N ILE A 41 0.86 5.82 3.91
CA ILE A 41 0.58 7.15 3.41
C ILE A 41 0.48 8.13 4.54
N LYS A 42 -0.22 7.73 5.61
CA LYS A 42 -0.38 8.58 6.73
C LYS A 42 0.95 8.92 7.36
N ALA A 43 1.82 7.94 7.48
CA ALA A 43 3.13 8.17 8.06
C ALA A 43 3.94 9.12 7.19
N PHE A 44 3.87 8.96 5.88
CA PHE A 44 4.60 9.83 4.97
C PHE A 44 4.09 11.25 5.08
N GLU A 45 2.79 11.43 5.09
CA GLU A 45 2.21 12.76 5.16
C GLU A 45 2.50 13.43 6.49
N SER A 46 2.62 12.63 7.52
CA SER A 46 2.94 13.18 8.82
C SER A 46 4.36 13.72 8.83
N ALA A 47 5.26 13.06 8.13
CA ALA A 47 6.65 13.48 8.08
C ALA A 47 6.91 14.55 7.04
N HIS A 48 6.22 14.52 5.91
CA HIS A 48 6.52 15.40 4.80
C HIS A 48 5.40 16.35 4.39
N GLY A 49 4.27 16.27 5.03
CA GLY A 49 3.14 17.13 4.71
C GLY A 49 2.20 16.43 3.77
N LYS A 50 0.99 16.92 3.68
CA LYS A 50 -0.01 16.32 2.90
C LYS A 50 0.30 16.27 1.44
N ILE A 51 0.03 15.14 0.80
CA ILE A 51 0.19 15.01 -0.63
C ILE A 51 -1.03 15.62 -1.25
N ARG A 52 -0.85 16.71 -2.03
CA ARG A 52 -1.96 17.31 -2.65
C ARG A 52 -1.65 17.76 -3.97
N GLY A 53 -2.52 18.18 -4.71
CA GLY A 53 -2.35 18.67 -5.99
C GLY A 53 -2.28 17.56 -6.92
N GLU A 54 -1.63 17.77 -8.09
CA GLU A 54 -1.53 16.81 -9.00
C GLU A 54 -0.58 15.81 -8.72
N ILE A 55 -0.89 14.57 -8.75
CA ILE A 55 0.02 13.52 -8.59
C ILE A 55 0.36 13.06 -9.94
N PRO A 56 1.62 13.02 -10.32
CA PRO A 56 2.03 12.65 -11.65
C PRO A 56 1.56 11.25 -11.95
N PRO A 57 1.13 11.02 -13.10
CA PRO A 57 0.68 9.74 -13.46
C PRO A 57 1.80 8.86 -13.52
N ASP A 58 2.17 8.27 -13.28
CA ASP A 58 3.27 7.63 -13.40
C ASP A 58 3.47 6.54 -13.59
N ASP A 59 3.43 6.43 -13.91
CA ASP A 59 3.53 5.61 -14.27
C ASP A 59 4.47 4.90 -13.87
N ASN A 60 4.91 4.65 -13.60
CA ASN A 60 5.71 3.90 -13.23
C ASN A 60 6.74 4.30 -12.83
N VAL A 61 6.84 4.80 -12.57
CA VAL A 61 7.68 5.33 -12.33
C VAL A 61 8.43 5.17 -11.49
N LYS A 62 8.91 5.32 -11.13
CA LYS A 62 9.66 5.20 -10.50
C LYS A 62 9.99 5.59 -9.62
N PRO A 63 10.21 5.50 -9.01
CA PRO A 63 10.45 5.83 -8.02
C PRO A 63 11.41 6.35 -7.68
N PRO A 64 11.68 6.77 -7.26
CA PRO A 64 12.53 7.35 -6.93
C PRO A 64 13.33 7.12 -6.12
N LYS A 65 13.71 7.39 -5.84
CA LYS A 65 14.34 7.43 -5.30
C LYS A 65 14.48 7.19 -4.36
N ARG A 66 14.54 6.89 -3.77
CA ARG A 66 14.63 6.79 -2.90
C ARG A 66 15.20 6.61 -2.63
#